data_4b9af64e0ccdafed6d7ae9fe125f506d
#
_entry.id   4b9af64e0ccdafed6d7ae9fe125f506d
#
_cell.length_a   1.000
_cell.length_b   1.000
_cell.length_c   1.000
_cell.angle_alpha   90.00
_cell.angle_beta   90.00
_cell.angle_gamma   90.00
#
_symmetry.space_group_name_H-M   'P 1'
#
loop_
_entity.id
_entity.type
_entity.pdbx_description
1 polymer ?
#
loop_
_entity_poly.entity_id
_entity_poly.type
_entity_poly.pdbx_seq_one_letter_code
_entity_poly.pdbx_strand_id
1 'polypeptide(L)'
;MNAFSPVSNDRAWADLRRHLERTGNEPTVVMFAAQTRAQTQSLKERVELWCRRARRSWTEPEAGQLLTSWLSRYLPVPGVLFLDLWDDQVRHKVLRALNEVQVHLARSESGCLIICGPIALLGEASREAADLWSIRSLTCVIGSGAGEPVDLVRESEGELEARRDLSVSLQNLGWAAEMRGDWDAASAAYQEFLELTRELVELQGTPQARRDVSVALNKMGRVGETFGDWTKAEAAYQESLEIRQGLEKELGTPKARRDLLVSLDNIGRVAEARGDWDKAETAYQETLRLARELDGLQGTIQSYRNLSRSLDGAGRVAQARGDWDAAEAAYQESLALARELEEMLGTPRARRDLSVSLDNVGWALLTRGDKAAAESAFRESLEIRLELEEMLETPEALGDLSLALENMGQVSEAQDEWD
;
A
#
# COMPACT_ATOMS: atom_id res chain seq x y z
N MET A 1 -13.71 5.11 17.76
CA MET A 1 -14.45 6.14 17.01
C MET A 1 -14.59 7.33 17.91
N ASN A 2 -13.77 8.33 17.73
CA ASN A 2 -13.83 9.74 18.13
C ASN A 2 -12.40 10.30 18.23
N ALA A 3 -11.70 10.22 17.08
CA ALA A 3 -10.30 10.57 17.02
C ALA A 3 -10.04 12.03 16.58
N PHE A 4 -11.07 12.83 16.33
CA PHE A 4 -10.88 14.21 15.90
C PHE A 4 -11.87 15.10 16.62
N SER A 5 -11.37 15.98 17.47
CA SER A 5 -12.22 17.03 18.09
C SER A 5 -12.79 17.92 17.00
N PRO A 6 -14.14 18.13 16.98
CA PRO A 6 -14.75 19.00 15.99
C PRO A 6 -14.21 20.43 16.10
N VAL A 7 -13.82 21.01 14.98
CA VAL A 7 -13.39 22.40 14.89
C VAL A 7 -14.40 23.23 14.12
N SER A 8 -14.44 24.54 14.35
CA SER A 8 -15.29 25.44 13.56
C SER A 8 -14.84 25.48 12.10
N ASN A 9 -15.75 25.83 11.19
CA ASN A 9 -15.43 26.01 9.77
C ASN A 9 -14.28 27.02 9.55
N ASP A 10 -14.20 28.06 10.36
CA ASP A 10 -13.14 29.07 10.25
C ASP A 10 -11.79 28.51 10.64
N ARG A 11 -11.73 27.67 11.68
CA ARG A 11 -10.49 26.99 12.09
C ARG A 11 -10.08 25.93 11.07
N ALA A 12 -11.01 25.10 10.60
CA ALA A 12 -10.74 24.12 9.55
C ALA A 12 -10.18 24.78 8.28
N TRP A 13 -10.75 25.92 7.89
CA TRP A 13 -10.23 26.72 6.77
C TRP A 13 -8.83 27.28 7.05
N ALA A 14 -8.59 27.82 8.23
CA ALA A 14 -7.29 28.38 8.60
C ALA A 14 -6.19 27.29 8.60
N ASP A 15 -6.52 26.09 9.08
CA ASP A 15 -5.60 24.97 9.11
C ASP A 15 -5.31 24.45 7.68
N LEU A 16 -6.34 24.28 6.86
CA LEU A 16 -6.19 23.90 5.45
C LEU A 16 -5.36 24.93 4.67
N ARG A 17 -5.67 26.22 4.82
CA ARG A 17 -4.95 27.27 4.13
C ARG A 17 -3.47 27.28 4.50
N ARG A 18 -3.13 27.20 5.79
CA ARG A 18 -1.73 27.10 6.24
C ARG A 18 -1.04 25.87 5.67
N HIS A 19 -1.76 24.76 5.59
CA HIS A 19 -1.23 23.52 5.01
C HIS A 19 -0.93 23.70 3.52
N LEU A 20 -1.88 24.22 2.74
CA LEU A 20 -1.71 24.47 1.30
C LEU A 20 -0.62 25.52 0.99
N GLU A 21 -0.45 26.52 1.85
CA GLU A 21 0.61 27.53 1.71
C GLU A 21 2.00 26.97 2.04
N ARG A 22 2.10 26.00 2.99
CA ARG A 22 3.35 25.38 3.40
C ARG A 22 3.82 24.28 2.46
N THR A 23 2.92 23.43 2.00
CA THR A 23 3.25 22.30 1.11
C THR A 23 3.54 22.73 -0.33
N GLY A 24 3.16 23.95 -0.71
CA GLY A 24 3.48 24.50 -2.03
C GLY A 24 2.91 23.63 -3.15
N ASN A 25 3.79 22.98 -3.90
CA ASN A 25 3.43 22.08 -5.01
C ASN A 25 3.61 20.59 -4.63
N GLU A 26 3.84 20.26 -3.36
CA GLU A 26 3.96 18.86 -2.95
C GLU A 26 2.61 18.16 -3.01
N PRO A 27 2.59 16.88 -3.44
CA PRO A 27 1.36 16.09 -3.46
C PRO A 27 0.80 15.95 -2.04
N THR A 28 -0.48 16.27 -1.89
CA THR A 28 -1.14 16.34 -0.60
C THR A 28 -2.50 15.67 -0.65
N VAL A 29 -2.83 14.85 0.34
CA VAL A 29 -4.17 14.30 0.54
C VAL A 29 -4.76 14.85 1.82
N VAL A 30 -5.92 15.51 1.71
CA VAL A 30 -6.60 16.16 2.81
C VAL A 30 -8.01 15.58 2.95
N MET A 31 -8.40 15.21 4.17
CA MET A 31 -9.74 14.67 4.45
C MET A 31 -10.50 15.58 5.42
N PHE A 32 -11.70 15.96 5.04
CA PHE A 32 -12.63 16.71 5.87
C PHE A 32 -13.92 15.93 6.09
N ALA A 33 -14.23 15.66 7.35
CA ALA A 33 -15.52 15.13 7.75
C ALA A 33 -16.34 16.20 8.46
N ALA A 34 -17.62 16.29 8.18
CA ALA A 34 -18.49 17.28 8.76
C ALA A 34 -19.82 16.69 9.22
N GLN A 35 -20.49 17.39 10.15
CA GLN A 35 -21.82 17.01 10.62
C GLN A 35 -22.90 17.30 9.58
N THR A 36 -22.71 18.34 8.78
CA THR A 36 -23.67 18.75 7.75
C THR A 36 -22.99 19.04 6.41
N ARG A 37 -23.71 18.81 5.32
CA ARG A 37 -23.24 19.11 3.97
C ARG A 37 -22.99 20.61 3.77
N ALA A 38 -23.72 21.47 4.46
CA ALA A 38 -23.52 22.92 4.41
C ALA A 38 -22.12 23.34 4.91
N GLN A 39 -21.56 22.62 5.90
CA GLN A 39 -20.23 22.89 6.40
C GLN A 39 -19.14 22.57 5.37
N THR A 40 -19.25 21.45 4.68
CA THR A 40 -18.31 21.11 3.57
C THR A 40 -18.50 22.02 2.38
N GLN A 41 -19.70 22.45 2.08
CA GLN A 41 -19.99 23.42 1.00
C GLN A 41 -19.34 24.78 1.28
N SER A 42 -19.44 25.30 2.50
CA SER A 42 -18.76 26.54 2.90
C SER A 42 -17.24 26.43 2.80
N LEU A 43 -16.65 25.27 3.14
CA LEU A 43 -15.22 25.03 2.97
C LEU A 43 -14.84 25.01 1.49
N LYS A 44 -15.60 24.31 0.66
CA LYS A 44 -15.44 24.24 -0.79
C LYS A 44 -15.35 25.63 -1.44
N GLU A 45 -16.31 26.50 -1.14
CA GLU A 45 -16.36 27.87 -1.67
C GLU A 45 -15.11 28.67 -1.33
N ARG A 46 -14.59 28.51 -0.11
CA ARG A 46 -13.35 29.15 0.34
C ARG A 46 -12.12 28.62 -0.39
N VAL A 47 -12.01 27.29 -0.60
CA VAL A 47 -10.92 26.67 -1.35
C VAL A 47 -10.95 27.12 -2.81
N GLU A 48 -12.12 27.12 -3.44
CA GLU A 48 -12.28 27.57 -4.82
C GLU A 48 -11.86 29.04 -5.00
N LEU A 49 -12.29 29.91 -4.09
CA LEU A 49 -11.89 31.32 -4.09
C LEU A 49 -10.38 31.48 -3.90
N TRP A 50 -9.77 30.68 -3.02
CA TRP A 50 -8.33 30.68 -2.81
C TRP A 50 -7.58 30.21 -4.04
N CYS A 51 -8.03 29.12 -4.70
CA CYS A 51 -7.44 28.63 -5.96
C CYS A 51 -7.47 29.72 -7.05
N ARG A 52 -8.58 30.42 -7.21
CA ARG A 52 -8.70 31.53 -8.17
C ARG A 52 -7.69 32.64 -7.88
N ARG A 53 -7.51 33.02 -6.60
CA ARG A 53 -6.54 34.06 -6.18
C ARG A 53 -5.08 33.60 -6.34
N ALA A 54 -4.79 32.33 -6.02
CA ALA A 54 -3.47 31.75 -6.12
C ALA A 54 -3.12 31.28 -7.54
N ARG A 55 -4.00 31.47 -8.53
CA ARG A 55 -3.89 31.00 -9.93
C ARG A 55 -3.61 29.50 -10.03
N ARG A 56 -4.21 28.71 -9.14
CA ARG A 56 -4.17 27.24 -9.17
C ARG A 56 -5.39 26.69 -9.90
N SER A 57 -5.21 25.61 -10.63
CA SER A 57 -6.34 24.90 -11.25
C SER A 57 -7.23 24.29 -10.17
N TRP A 58 -8.52 24.29 -10.45
CA TRP A 58 -9.57 23.70 -9.63
C TRP A 58 -10.35 22.70 -10.45
N THR A 59 -10.52 21.51 -9.96
CA THR A 59 -11.30 20.45 -10.60
C THR A 59 -12.24 19.82 -9.60
N GLU A 60 -13.50 19.75 -9.95
CA GLU A 60 -14.54 19.04 -9.23
C GLU A 60 -15.29 18.15 -10.23
N PRO A 61 -15.17 16.83 -10.12
CA PRO A 61 -15.90 15.93 -11.02
C PRO A 61 -17.37 15.86 -10.64
N GLU A 62 -18.24 15.67 -11.62
CA GLU A 62 -19.63 15.30 -11.39
C GLU A 62 -19.71 13.89 -10.79
N ALA A 63 -20.66 13.65 -9.88
CA ALA A 63 -20.79 12.40 -9.12
C ALA A 63 -20.85 11.14 -10.01
N GLY A 64 -21.37 11.24 -11.25
CA GLY A 64 -21.41 10.14 -12.23
C GLY A 64 -20.09 9.86 -12.95
N GLN A 65 -19.10 10.72 -12.83
CA GLN A 65 -17.78 10.61 -13.51
C GLN A 65 -16.69 9.93 -12.66
N LEU A 66 -16.94 9.71 -11.38
CA LEU A 66 -15.99 9.18 -10.40
C LEU A 66 -15.75 7.67 -10.58
N LEU A 67 -15.31 7.27 -11.75
CA LEU A 67 -14.89 5.90 -12.04
C LEU A 67 -13.37 5.79 -11.94
N THR A 68 -12.86 4.60 -11.63
CA THR A 68 -11.41 4.29 -11.55
C THR A 68 -10.66 4.74 -12.80
N SER A 69 -11.27 4.56 -13.98
CA SER A 69 -10.75 5.00 -15.28
C SER A 69 -10.65 6.52 -15.42
N TRP A 70 -11.53 7.28 -14.77
CA TRP A 70 -11.47 8.73 -14.74
C TRP A 70 -10.35 9.21 -13.81
N LEU A 71 -10.27 8.63 -12.59
CA LEU A 71 -9.21 8.95 -11.63
C LEU A 71 -7.83 8.70 -12.23
N SER A 72 -7.63 7.59 -12.91
CA SER A 72 -6.36 7.24 -13.56
C SER A 72 -5.94 8.24 -14.65
N ARG A 73 -6.89 8.90 -15.32
CA ARG A 73 -6.61 9.93 -16.35
C ARG A 73 -6.28 11.31 -15.76
N TYR A 74 -6.77 11.59 -14.56
CA TYR A 74 -6.58 12.89 -13.90
C TYR A 74 -5.44 12.92 -12.89
N LEU A 75 -4.76 11.79 -12.70
CA LEU A 75 -3.54 11.73 -11.91
C LEU A 75 -2.32 11.77 -12.84
N PRO A 76 -1.33 12.62 -12.57
CA PRO A 76 -1.15 13.55 -11.44
C PRO A 76 -2.10 14.76 -11.47
N VAL A 77 -2.56 15.20 -10.30
CA VAL A 77 -3.53 16.28 -10.16
C VAL A 77 -2.86 17.64 -10.44
N PRO A 78 -3.16 18.35 -11.52
CA PRO A 78 -2.51 19.63 -11.84
C PRO A 78 -3.12 20.79 -11.04
N GLY A 79 -3.14 20.73 -9.71
CA GLY A 79 -3.73 21.76 -8.87
C GLY A 79 -4.53 21.21 -7.71
N VAL A 80 -5.80 21.59 -7.56
CA VAL A 80 -6.66 21.08 -6.48
C VAL A 80 -7.81 20.27 -7.10
N LEU A 81 -7.87 18.99 -6.71
CA LEU A 81 -9.00 18.09 -6.98
C LEU A 81 -9.87 18.00 -5.73
N PHE A 82 -11.13 18.40 -5.83
CA PHE A 82 -12.08 18.36 -4.74
C PHE A 82 -13.13 17.27 -4.96
N LEU A 83 -13.27 16.34 -4.01
CA LEU A 83 -14.23 15.25 -4.04
C LEU A 83 -15.28 15.42 -2.96
N ASP A 84 -16.55 15.61 -3.36
CA ASP A 84 -17.72 15.62 -2.49
C ASP A 84 -18.30 14.21 -2.37
N LEU A 85 -18.05 13.53 -1.25
CA LEU A 85 -18.43 12.14 -1.00
C LEU A 85 -19.57 12.02 0.02
N TRP A 86 -20.61 12.82 -0.10
CA TRP A 86 -21.80 12.74 0.74
C TRP A 86 -22.76 11.60 0.37
N ASP A 87 -22.73 11.12 -0.86
CA ASP A 87 -23.50 9.95 -1.30
C ASP A 87 -22.82 8.65 -0.88
N ASP A 88 -23.53 7.80 -0.10
CA ASP A 88 -22.99 6.56 0.44
C ASP A 88 -22.55 5.58 -0.65
N GLN A 89 -23.34 5.42 -1.71
CA GLN A 89 -23.02 4.48 -2.78
C GLN A 89 -21.81 4.90 -3.61
N VAL A 90 -21.67 6.21 -3.82
CA VAL A 90 -20.53 6.79 -4.51
C VAL A 90 -19.28 6.74 -3.64
N ARG A 91 -19.42 7.07 -2.35
CA ARG A 91 -18.31 7.15 -1.41
C ARG A 91 -17.51 5.86 -1.30
N HIS A 92 -18.18 4.73 -1.10
CA HIS A 92 -17.51 3.42 -0.99
C HIS A 92 -16.75 3.04 -2.27
N LYS A 93 -17.34 3.28 -3.44
CA LYS A 93 -16.67 3.02 -4.72
C LYS A 93 -15.46 3.91 -4.94
N VAL A 94 -15.57 5.19 -4.63
CA VAL A 94 -14.49 6.16 -4.81
C VAL A 94 -13.34 5.90 -3.84
N LEU A 95 -13.62 5.58 -2.57
CA LEU A 95 -12.58 5.24 -1.59
C LEU A 95 -11.75 4.04 -2.03
N ARG A 96 -12.38 2.99 -2.54
CA ARG A 96 -11.67 1.81 -3.08
C ARG A 96 -10.83 2.18 -4.30
N ALA A 97 -11.41 2.92 -5.25
CA ALA A 97 -10.68 3.36 -6.44
C ALA A 97 -9.47 4.25 -6.10
N LEU A 98 -9.62 5.18 -5.15
CA LEU A 98 -8.52 6.02 -4.68
C LEU A 98 -7.43 5.20 -3.96
N ASN A 99 -7.81 4.14 -3.25
CA ASN A 99 -6.84 3.25 -2.61
C ASN A 99 -5.98 2.49 -3.64
N GLU A 100 -6.55 2.15 -4.78
CA GLU A 100 -5.82 1.47 -5.86
C GLU A 100 -4.85 2.40 -6.59
N VAL A 101 -5.21 3.68 -6.75
CA VAL A 101 -4.39 4.67 -7.46
C VAL A 101 -3.52 5.53 -6.53
N GLN A 102 -3.47 5.26 -5.23
CA GLN A 102 -2.77 6.06 -4.22
C GLN A 102 -1.28 6.25 -4.49
N VAL A 103 -0.63 5.29 -5.14
CA VAL A 103 0.78 5.38 -5.53
C VAL A 103 1.01 6.54 -6.53
N HIS A 104 0.06 6.78 -7.43
CA HIS A 104 0.14 7.90 -8.37
C HIS A 104 -0.10 9.25 -7.68
N LEU A 105 -0.93 9.29 -6.64
CA LEU A 105 -1.14 10.49 -5.83
C LEU A 105 0.14 10.91 -5.11
N ALA A 106 0.91 9.95 -4.62
CA ALA A 106 2.15 10.19 -3.91
C ALA A 106 3.33 10.60 -4.81
N ARG A 107 3.28 10.27 -6.10
CA ARG A 107 4.33 10.57 -7.09
C ARG A 107 4.08 11.83 -7.92
N SER A 108 2.89 12.44 -7.81
CA SER A 108 2.60 13.66 -8.57
C SER A 108 3.49 14.80 -8.10
N GLU A 109 4.19 15.48 -9.01
CA GLU A 109 5.06 16.62 -8.70
C GLU A 109 4.29 17.85 -8.20
N SER A 110 2.98 17.86 -8.32
CA SER A 110 2.13 18.95 -7.83
C SER A 110 0.67 18.50 -7.70
N GLY A 111 -0.02 19.02 -6.71
CA GLY A 111 -1.46 18.88 -6.58
C GLY A 111 -1.94 18.48 -5.19
N CYS A 112 -3.17 18.85 -4.90
CA CYS A 112 -3.84 18.57 -3.64
C CYS A 112 -5.15 17.84 -3.92
N LEU A 113 -5.32 16.65 -3.34
CA LEU A 113 -6.60 15.95 -3.29
C LEU A 113 -7.32 16.31 -1.99
N ILE A 114 -8.47 16.94 -2.09
CA ILE A 114 -9.34 17.24 -0.95
C ILE A 114 -10.58 16.36 -1.02
N ILE A 115 -10.80 15.55 0.02
CA ILE A 115 -11.93 14.64 0.15
C ILE A 115 -12.83 15.15 1.28
N CYS A 116 -14.08 15.42 0.98
CA CYS A 116 -15.07 15.88 1.93
C CYS A 116 -16.27 14.93 2.01
N GLY A 117 -16.85 14.78 3.23
CA GLY A 117 -18.02 13.94 3.41
C GLY A 117 -18.57 13.98 4.84
N PRO A 118 -19.53 13.08 5.17
CA PRO A 118 -20.06 12.95 6.52
C PRO A 118 -19.01 12.43 7.49
N ILE A 119 -19.28 12.53 8.80
CA ILE A 119 -18.34 12.02 9.84
C ILE A 119 -17.98 10.54 9.62
N ALA A 120 -18.89 9.74 9.09
CA ALA A 120 -18.65 8.33 8.73
C ALA A 120 -17.49 8.15 7.74
N LEU A 121 -17.21 9.14 6.88
CA LEU A 121 -16.13 9.12 5.88
C LEU A 121 -14.79 8.69 6.49
N LEU A 122 -14.43 9.21 7.65
CA LEU A 122 -13.13 8.93 8.27
C LEU A 122 -13.00 7.46 8.67
N GLY A 123 -14.05 6.91 9.28
CA GLY A 123 -14.09 5.49 9.65
C GLY A 123 -14.15 4.55 8.45
N GLU A 124 -14.81 4.96 7.37
CA GLU A 124 -14.88 4.20 6.13
C GLU A 124 -13.56 4.27 5.37
N ALA A 125 -12.94 5.45 5.24
CA ALA A 125 -11.65 5.61 4.61
C ALA A 125 -10.56 4.79 5.31
N SER A 126 -10.54 4.75 6.64
CA SER A 126 -9.58 3.94 7.39
C SER A 126 -9.75 2.43 7.20
N ARG A 127 -10.95 1.96 6.88
CA ARG A 127 -11.24 0.53 6.66
C ARG A 127 -11.13 0.09 5.21
N GLU A 128 -11.66 0.91 4.28
CA GLU A 128 -11.82 0.54 2.87
C GLU A 128 -10.71 1.09 1.97
N ALA A 129 -10.02 2.12 2.43
CA ALA A 129 -8.94 2.79 1.72
C ALA A 129 -7.74 3.00 2.66
N ALA A 130 -7.25 1.91 3.27
CA ALA A 130 -6.21 1.98 4.29
C ALA A 130 -4.90 2.58 3.79
N ASP A 131 -4.54 2.32 2.54
CA ASP A 131 -3.32 2.85 1.92
C ASP A 131 -3.47 4.36 1.64
N LEU A 132 -4.63 4.79 1.10
CA LEU A 132 -4.97 6.20 0.95
C LEU A 132 -5.02 6.91 2.31
N TRP A 133 -5.59 6.24 3.32
CA TRP A 133 -5.64 6.76 4.68
C TRP A 133 -4.25 7.00 5.26
N SER A 134 -3.29 6.15 4.93
CA SER A 134 -1.91 6.26 5.41
C SER A 134 -1.14 7.45 4.83
N ILE A 135 -1.47 7.91 3.62
CA ILE A 135 -0.78 9.02 2.95
C ILE A 135 -1.45 10.39 3.14
N ARG A 136 -2.56 10.45 3.90
CA ARG A 136 -3.22 11.73 4.14
C ARG A 136 -2.33 12.66 4.97
N SER A 137 -2.28 13.91 4.58
CA SER A 137 -1.43 14.92 5.21
C SER A 137 -2.16 15.83 6.19
N LEU A 138 -3.49 15.90 6.10
CA LEU A 138 -4.33 16.65 7.00
C LEU A 138 -5.69 15.99 7.13
N THR A 139 -6.22 15.92 8.35
CA THR A 139 -7.58 15.46 8.63
C THR A 139 -8.25 16.42 9.61
N CYS A 140 -9.46 16.84 9.29
CA CYS A 140 -10.27 17.70 10.17
C CYS A 140 -11.70 17.20 10.28
N VAL A 141 -12.28 17.33 11.47
CA VAL A 141 -13.71 17.17 11.71
C VAL A 141 -14.33 18.56 11.95
N ILE A 142 -15.31 18.92 11.15
CA ILE A 142 -16.01 20.20 11.26
C ILE A 142 -17.30 19.99 12.07
N GLY A 143 -17.45 20.73 13.16
CA GLY A 143 -18.62 20.66 14.04
C GLY A 143 -18.86 21.97 14.78
N SER A 144 -19.91 22.01 15.57
CA SER A 144 -20.18 23.15 16.46
C SER A 144 -19.24 23.07 17.67
N GLY A 145 -18.11 23.76 17.60
CA GLY A 145 -17.22 23.92 18.75
C GLY A 145 -17.86 24.81 19.81
N ALA A 146 -18.58 24.20 20.76
CA ALA A 146 -18.92 24.83 22.02
C ALA A 146 -17.91 24.35 23.06
N GLY A 147 -17.17 25.30 23.65
CA GLY A 147 -16.22 25.00 24.71
C GLY A 147 -16.94 24.44 25.95
N GLU A 148 -16.63 23.21 26.31
CA GLU A 148 -16.89 22.66 27.64
C GLU A 148 -15.58 22.59 28.43
N PRO A 149 -15.59 22.63 29.76
CA PRO A 149 -14.39 22.65 30.59
C PRO A 149 -13.56 21.38 30.42
N VAL A 150 -12.27 21.60 30.27
CA VAL A 150 -11.25 20.55 30.08
C VAL A 150 -11.14 19.74 31.37
N ASP A 151 -11.60 18.51 31.33
CA ASP A 151 -11.42 17.54 32.41
C ASP A 151 -10.02 16.90 32.25
N LEU A 152 -9.31 16.66 33.34
CA LEU A 152 -7.97 16.05 33.35
C LEU A 152 -7.88 14.70 32.56
N VAL A 153 -9.00 14.03 32.44
CA VAL A 153 -9.15 12.82 31.60
C VAL A 153 -9.05 13.16 30.10
N ARG A 154 -9.56 14.33 29.66
CA ARG A 154 -9.47 14.80 28.27
C ARG A 154 -8.07 15.29 27.89
N GLU A 155 -7.27 15.77 28.82
CA GLU A 155 -5.87 16.13 28.54
C GLU A 155 -5.03 14.89 28.22
N SER A 156 -5.23 13.80 28.96
CA SER A 156 -4.54 12.52 28.69
C SER A 156 -5.01 11.85 27.38
N GLU A 157 -6.28 11.96 27.05
CA GLU A 157 -6.82 11.45 25.77
C GLU A 157 -6.30 12.29 24.58
N GLY A 158 -6.25 13.59 24.70
CA GLY A 158 -5.69 14.49 23.68
C GLY A 158 -4.19 14.28 23.45
N GLU A 159 -3.44 13.98 24.50
CA GLU A 159 -2.03 13.65 24.39
C GLU A 159 -1.80 12.29 23.68
N LEU A 160 -2.60 11.30 24.01
CA LEU A 160 -2.58 10.00 23.34
C LEU A 160 -2.95 10.09 21.85
N GLU A 161 -3.92 10.93 21.53
CA GLU A 161 -4.33 11.21 20.15
C GLU A 161 -3.20 11.91 19.38
N ALA A 162 -2.58 12.92 19.96
CA ALA A 162 -1.43 13.60 19.36
C ALA A 162 -0.25 12.66 19.09
N ARG A 163 0.01 11.72 19.98
CA ARG A 163 1.04 10.68 19.80
C ARG A 163 0.67 9.71 18.67
N ARG A 164 -0.60 9.33 18.52
CA ARG A 164 -1.07 8.52 17.38
C ARG A 164 -0.92 9.26 16.06
N ASP A 165 -1.31 10.53 16.01
CA ASP A 165 -1.16 11.36 14.82
C ASP A 165 0.32 11.54 14.44
N LEU A 166 1.19 11.71 15.42
CA LEU A 166 2.63 11.74 15.22
C LEU A 166 3.14 10.41 14.67
N SER A 167 2.67 9.27 15.21
CA SER A 167 3.09 7.95 14.71
C SER A 167 2.72 7.75 13.24
N VAL A 168 1.53 8.14 12.84
CA VAL A 168 1.09 8.12 11.43
C VAL A 168 1.94 9.06 10.56
N SER A 169 2.28 10.24 11.09
CA SER A 169 3.12 11.21 10.37
C SER A 169 4.54 10.69 10.16
N LEU A 170 5.13 10.04 11.16
CA LEU A 170 6.45 9.40 11.07
C LEU A 170 6.46 8.24 10.07
N GLN A 171 5.42 7.40 10.08
CA GLN A 171 5.26 6.34 9.10
C GLN A 171 5.20 6.91 7.67
N ASN A 172 4.46 7.98 7.45
CA ASN A 172 4.34 8.64 6.14
C ASN A 172 5.65 9.31 5.71
N LEU A 173 6.35 9.94 6.64
CA LEU A 173 7.66 10.53 6.39
C LEU A 173 8.67 9.47 5.95
N GLY A 174 8.73 8.35 6.68
CA GLY A 174 9.58 7.22 6.32
C GLY A 174 9.24 6.65 4.95
N TRP A 175 7.95 6.48 4.65
CA TRP A 175 7.52 6.03 3.33
C TRP A 175 7.88 7.02 2.21
N ALA A 176 7.68 8.32 2.42
CA ALA A 176 8.05 9.33 1.44
C ALA A 176 9.57 9.39 1.19
N ALA A 177 10.38 9.19 2.21
CA ALA A 177 11.83 9.08 2.09
C ALA A 177 12.23 7.82 1.29
N GLU A 178 11.61 6.69 1.61
CA GLU A 178 11.77 5.42 0.90
C GLU A 178 11.46 5.57 -0.62
N MET A 179 10.36 6.25 -0.97
CA MET A 179 9.97 6.48 -2.37
C MET A 179 10.98 7.37 -3.13
N ARG A 180 11.76 8.17 -2.43
CA ARG A 180 12.86 8.97 -3.01
C ARG A 180 14.20 8.22 -3.02
N GLY A 181 14.25 7.01 -2.48
CA GLY A 181 15.48 6.25 -2.30
C GLY A 181 16.37 6.76 -1.16
N ASP A 182 15.86 7.68 -0.32
CA ASP A 182 16.56 8.20 0.85
C ASP A 182 16.36 7.27 2.05
N TRP A 183 17.10 6.17 2.04
CA TRP A 183 16.97 5.12 3.04
C TRP A 183 17.47 5.51 4.42
N ASP A 184 18.39 6.47 4.51
CA ASP A 184 18.85 6.99 5.81
C ASP A 184 17.73 7.80 6.49
N ALA A 185 17.07 8.68 5.76
CA ALA A 185 15.91 9.41 6.26
C ALA A 185 14.73 8.48 6.56
N ALA A 186 14.49 7.45 5.72
CA ALA A 186 13.47 6.44 5.97
C ALA A 186 13.76 5.67 7.26
N SER A 187 15.02 5.24 7.46
CA SER A 187 15.46 4.54 8.68
C SER A 187 15.22 5.36 9.94
N ALA A 188 15.62 6.63 9.92
CA ALA A 188 15.42 7.53 11.05
C ALA A 188 13.93 7.69 11.41
N ALA A 189 13.08 7.97 10.40
CA ALA A 189 11.66 8.14 10.62
C ALA A 189 10.97 6.85 11.11
N TYR A 190 11.35 5.68 10.58
CA TYR A 190 10.80 4.40 11.03
C TYR A 190 11.30 3.99 12.41
N GLN A 191 12.51 4.39 12.80
CA GLN A 191 13.00 4.19 14.16
C GLN A 191 12.18 4.98 15.17
N GLU A 192 11.95 6.27 14.93
CA GLU A 192 11.09 7.11 15.76
C GLU A 192 9.64 6.59 15.79
N PHE A 193 9.15 6.10 14.66
CA PHE A 193 7.82 5.46 14.57
C PHE A 193 7.75 4.21 15.47
N LEU A 194 8.77 3.37 15.48
CA LEU A 194 8.83 2.17 16.32
C LEU A 194 8.86 2.54 17.81
N GLU A 195 9.69 3.49 18.20
CA GLU A 195 9.78 3.96 19.58
C GLU A 195 8.43 4.49 20.09
N LEU A 196 7.80 5.35 19.29
CA LEU A 196 6.51 5.94 19.65
C LEU A 196 5.38 4.89 19.72
N THR A 197 5.37 3.92 18.81
CA THR A 197 4.36 2.84 18.86
C THR A 197 4.56 1.91 20.04
N ARG A 198 5.79 1.67 20.48
CA ARG A 198 6.08 0.92 21.72
C ARG A 198 5.57 1.68 22.94
N GLU A 199 5.80 2.99 23.05
CA GLU A 199 5.22 3.82 24.11
C GLU A 199 3.68 3.73 24.12
N LEU A 200 3.05 3.78 22.95
CA LEU A 200 1.59 3.63 22.83
C LEU A 200 1.09 2.26 23.29
N VAL A 201 1.87 1.20 23.13
CA VAL A 201 1.53 -0.14 23.69
C VAL A 201 1.59 -0.10 25.21
N GLU A 202 2.63 0.49 25.80
CA GLU A 202 2.75 0.61 27.26
C GLU A 202 1.59 1.40 27.87
N LEU A 203 1.14 2.47 27.20
CA LEU A 203 0.06 3.32 27.67
C LEU A 203 -1.34 2.70 27.49
N GLN A 204 -1.56 1.90 26.47
CA GLN A 204 -2.90 1.46 26.08
C GLN A 204 -3.09 -0.04 26.09
N GLY A 205 -2.06 -0.84 25.83
CA GLY A 205 -2.11 -2.29 25.71
C GLY A 205 -3.08 -2.83 24.66
N THR A 206 -3.61 -1.97 23.77
CA THR A 206 -4.65 -2.35 22.83
C THR A 206 -4.12 -3.23 21.68
N PRO A 207 -4.94 -4.12 21.10
CA PRO A 207 -4.56 -4.88 19.92
C PRO A 207 -4.11 -3.98 18.75
N GLN A 208 -4.71 -2.79 18.60
CA GLN A 208 -4.31 -1.84 17.56
C GLN A 208 -2.91 -1.29 17.81
N ALA A 209 -2.57 -0.87 19.03
CA ALA A 209 -1.23 -0.38 19.35
C ALA A 209 -0.16 -1.47 19.12
N ARG A 210 -0.41 -2.71 19.53
CA ARG A 210 0.48 -3.86 19.23
C ARG A 210 0.62 -4.11 17.72
N ARG A 211 -0.46 -3.97 16.97
CA ARG A 211 -0.43 -4.05 15.50
C ARG A 211 0.46 -2.97 14.91
N ASP A 212 0.38 -1.73 15.40
CA ASP A 212 1.18 -0.62 14.91
C ASP A 212 2.68 -0.84 15.16
N VAL A 213 3.07 -1.44 16.30
CA VAL A 213 4.45 -1.91 16.52
C VAL A 213 4.87 -2.92 15.46
N SER A 214 4.00 -3.91 15.14
CA SER A 214 4.34 -4.90 14.11
C SER A 214 4.51 -4.28 12.72
N VAL A 215 3.79 -3.20 12.42
CA VAL A 215 3.97 -2.44 11.17
C VAL A 215 5.30 -1.71 11.16
N ALA A 216 5.66 -1.04 12.27
CA ALA A 216 6.94 -0.34 12.40
C ALA A 216 8.13 -1.31 12.26
N LEU A 217 8.05 -2.48 12.90
CA LEU A 217 9.05 -3.55 12.80
C LEU A 217 9.20 -4.05 11.36
N ASN A 218 8.12 -4.23 10.62
CA ASN A 218 8.21 -4.61 9.21
C ASN A 218 8.89 -3.52 8.36
N LYS A 219 8.69 -2.26 8.66
CA LYS A 219 9.40 -1.16 8.01
C LYS A 219 10.90 -1.18 8.33
N MET A 220 11.26 -1.41 9.59
CA MET A 220 12.65 -1.57 10.00
C MET A 220 13.32 -2.81 9.37
N GLY A 221 12.59 -3.92 9.27
CA GLY A 221 13.07 -5.11 8.56
C GLY A 221 13.43 -4.80 7.11
N ARG A 222 12.58 -4.05 6.42
CA ARG A 222 12.81 -3.62 5.02
C ARG A 222 14.00 -2.68 4.86
N VAL A 223 14.21 -1.78 5.82
CA VAL A 223 15.42 -0.96 5.89
C VAL A 223 16.66 -1.86 6.02
N GLY A 224 16.60 -2.85 6.93
CA GLY A 224 17.69 -3.84 7.08
C GLY A 224 18.00 -4.58 5.78
N GLU A 225 16.98 -5.05 5.05
CA GLU A 225 17.14 -5.69 3.74
C GLU A 225 17.88 -4.78 2.74
N THR A 226 17.47 -3.52 2.66
CA THR A 226 18.05 -2.57 1.69
C THR A 226 19.53 -2.27 1.99
N PHE A 227 19.92 -2.23 3.26
CA PHE A 227 21.31 -2.08 3.66
C PHE A 227 22.09 -3.40 3.68
N GLY A 228 21.45 -4.53 3.32
CA GLY A 228 22.07 -5.86 3.37
C GLY A 228 22.29 -6.41 4.79
N ASP A 229 21.74 -5.74 5.81
CA ASP A 229 21.79 -6.20 7.20
C ASP A 229 20.68 -7.22 7.48
N TRP A 230 20.86 -8.40 6.91
CA TRP A 230 19.90 -9.50 7.03
C TRP A 230 19.65 -9.94 8.47
N THR A 231 20.60 -9.71 9.36
CA THR A 231 20.45 -10.05 10.79
C THR A 231 19.44 -9.11 11.47
N LYS A 232 19.56 -7.80 11.20
CA LYS A 232 18.58 -6.83 11.71
C LYS A 232 17.22 -7.01 11.06
N ALA A 233 17.17 -7.29 9.76
CA ALA A 233 15.94 -7.57 9.05
C ALA A 233 15.20 -8.77 9.66
N GLU A 234 15.90 -9.88 9.87
CA GLU A 234 15.35 -11.09 10.48
C GLU A 234 14.83 -10.84 11.90
N ALA A 235 15.61 -10.15 12.74
CA ALA A 235 15.20 -9.84 14.11
C ALA A 235 13.91 -9.00 14.15
N ALA A 236 13.82 -7.97 13.31
CA ALA A 236 12.64 -7.12 13.22
C ALA A 236 11.39 -7.88 12.71
N TYR A 237 11.56 -8.70 11.69
CA TYR A 237 10.45 -9.51 11.17
C TYR A 237 10.02 -10.61 12.15
N GLN A 238 10.96 -11.19 12.89
CA GLN A 238 10.65 -12.20 13.90
C GLN A 238 9.80 -11.61 15.04
N GLU A 239 10.20 -10.43 15.58
CA GLU A 239 9.41 -9.73 16.60
C GLU A 239 8.01 -9.36 16.05
N SER A 240 7.93 -8.88 14.80
CA SER A 240 6.65 -8.61 14.14
C SER A 240 5.78 -9.87 14.03
N LEU A 241 6.37 -11.01 13.67
CA LEU A 241 5.68 -12.28 13.54
C LEU A 241 5.08 -12.73 14.89
N GLU A 242 5.84 -12.65 15.96
CA GLU A 242 5.38 -13.03 17.31
C GLU A 242 4.19 -12.17 17.76
N ILE A 243 4.23 -10.86 17.52
CA ILE A 243 3.12 -9.95 17.82
C ILE A 243 1.88 -10.36 17.01
N ARG A 244 2.03 -10.61 15.71
CA ARG A 244 0.91 -10.96 14.82
C ARG A 244 0.33 -12.33 15.08
N GLN A 245 1.14 -13.30 15.48
CA GLN A 245 0.65 -14.59 15.96
C GLN A 245 -0.20 -14.44 17.23
N GLY A 246 0.24 -13.60 18.16
CA GLY A 246 -0.55 -13.27 19.35
C GLY A 246 -1.88 -12.61 19.00
N LEU A 247 -1.86 -11.63 18.09
CA LEU A 247 -3.05 -10.93 17.64
C LEU A 247 -4.02 -11.84 16.86
N GLU A 248 -3.50 -12.76 16.05
CA GLU A 248 -4.35 -13.74 15.35
C GLU A 248 -5.08 -14.65 16.33
N LYS A 249 -4.37 -15.21 17.31
CA LYS A 249 -4.94 -16.07 18.35
C LYS A 249 -5.99 -15.33 19.20
N GLU A 250 -5.77 -14.05 19.50
CA GLU A 250 -6.68 -13.24 20.31
C GLU A 250 -7.93 -12.82 19.53
N LEU A 251 -7.77 -12.38 18.28
CA LEU A 251 -8.83 -11.73 17.50
C LEU A 251 -9.54 -12.68 16.54
N GLY A 252 -8.83 -13.68 15.98
CA GLY A 252 -9.34 -14.63 14.98
C GLY A 252 -9.91 -13.99 13.71
N THR A 253 -9.61 -12.71 13.46
CA THR A 253 -10.21 -11.95 12.36
C THR A 253 -9.46 -12.16 11.03
N PRO A 254 -10.15 -12.06 9.88
CA PRO A 254 -9.49 -12.10 8.57
C PRO A 254 -8.39 -11.05 8.41
N LYS A 255 -8.52 -9.90 9.07
CA LYS A 255 -7.48 -8.86 9.09
C LYS A 255 -6.23 -9.33 9.83
N ALA A 256 -6.39 -9.92 11.02
CA ALA A 256 -5.26 -10.44 11.80
C ALA A 256 -4.53 -11.56 11.05
N ARG A 257 -5.26 -12.43 10.36
CA ARG A 257 -4.67 -13.48 9.50
C ARG A 257 -3.89 -12.91 8.33
N ARG A 258 -4.41 -11.87 7.66
CA ARG A 258 -3.68 -11.17 6.60
C ARG A 258 -2.39 -10.52 7.11
N ASP A 259 -2.45 -9.89 8.27
CA ASP A 259 -1.27 -9.30 8.89
C ASP A 259 -0.22 -10.39 9.22
N LEU A 260 -0.65 -11.54 9.73
CA LEU A 260 0.22 -12.69 10.01
C LEU A 260 0.88 -13.22 8.73
N LEU A 261 0.10 -13.36 7.65
CA LEU A 261 0.58 -13.80 6.36
C LEU A 261 1.73 -12.91 5.83
N VAL A 262 1.60 -11.58 5.98
CA VAL A 262 2.67 -10.65 5.59
C VAL A 262 3.95 -10.85 6.40
N SER A 263 3.85 -11.15 7.71
CA SER A 263 5.06 -11.41 8.52
C SER A 263 5.73 -12.74 8.17
N LEU A 264 4.95 -13.77 7.89
CA LEU A 264 5.48 -15.06 7.43
C LEU A 264 6.17 -14.94 6.05
N ASP A 265 5.58 -14.20 5.12
CA ASP A 265 6.19 -13.89 3.81
C ASP A 265 7.55 -13.19 3.97
N ASN A 266 7.62 -12.19 4.85
CA ASN A 266 8.88 -11.49 5.14
C ASN A 266 9.95 -12.43 5.74
N ILE A 267 9.56 -13.33 6.66
CA ILE A 267 10.48 -14.35 7.21
C ILE A 267 10.96 -15.29 6.11
N GLY A 268 10.05 -15.75 5.23
CA GLY A 268 10.40 -16.60 4.09
C GLY A 268 11.45 -15.94 3.19
N ARG A 269 11.24 -14.67 2.82
CA ARG A 269 12.17 -13.89 1.97
C ARG A 269 13.55 -13.70 2.59
N VAL A 270 13.63 -13.39 3.89
CA VAL A 270 14.92 -13.25 4.57
C VAL A 270 15.63 -14.60 4.69
N ALA A 271 14.91 -15.67 4.98
CA ALA A 271 15.46 -17.01 5.02
C ALA A 271 15.98 -17.43 3.64
N GLU A 272 15.24 -17.16 2.58
CA GLU A 272 15.64 -17.36 1.19
C GLU A 272 16.92 -16.60 0.85
N ALA A 273 17.00 -15.29 1.18
CA ALA A 273 18.17 -14.46 0.92
C ALA A 273 19.43 -14.95 1.68
N ARG A 274 19.25 -15.63 2.80
CA ARG A 274 20.34 -16.23 3.60
C ARG A 274 20.66 -17.68 3.21
N GLY A 275 19.89 -18.27 2.29
CA GLY A 275 20.02 -19.66 1.89
C GLY A 275 19.51 -20.66 2.93
N ASP A 276 18.72 -20.21 3.91
CA ASP A 276 18.06 -21.08 4.89
C ASP A 276 16.75 -21.62 4.30
N TRP A 277 16.88 -22.56 3.41
CA TRP A 277 15.77 -23.11 2.65
C TRP A 277 14.74 -23.86 3.51
N ASP A 278 15.16 -24.45 4.65
CA ASP A 278 14.24 -25.14 5.56
C ASP A 278 13.31 -24.16 6.25
N LYS A 279 13.87 -23.02 6.70
CA LYS A 279 13.09 -21.95 7.30
C LYS A 279 12.20 -21.27 6.28
N ALA A 280 12.71 -21.01 5.08
CA ALA A 280 11.94 -20.43 3.97
C ALA A 280 10.75 -21.32 3.59
N GLU A 281 10.95 -22.63 3.44
CA GLU A 281 9.90 -23.58 3.15
C GLU A 281 8.81 -23.57 4.22
N THR A 282 9.20 -23.68 5.49
CA THR A 282 8.25 -23.66 6.60
C THR A 282 7.39 -22.39 6.60
N ALA A 283 8.03 -21.24 6.37
CA ALA A 283 7.36 -19.96 6.33
C ALA A 283 6.37 -19.86 5.14
N TYR A 284 6.81 -20.24 3.95
CA TYR A 284 5.95 -20.17 2.75
C TYR A 284 4.83 -21.20 2.74
N GLN A 285 5.05 -22.40 3.28
CA GLN A 285 3.97 -23.39 3.45
C GLN A 285 2.86 -22.88 4.37
N GLU A 286 3.22 -22.26 5.50
CA GLU A 286 2.25 -21.67 6.41
C GLU A 286 1.56 -20.43 5.78
N THR A 287 2.32 -19.61 5.04
CA THR A 287 1.77 -18.49 4.27
C THR A 287 0.75 -18.98 3.24
N LEU A 288 1.06 -20.04 2.51
CA LEU A 288 0.18 -20.63 1.50
C LEU A 288 -1.09 -21.21 2.13
N ARG A 289 -0.95 -21.92 3.27
CA ARG A 289 -2.10 -22.44 4.02
C ARG A 289 -3.07 -21.31 4.43
N LEU A 290 -2.54 -20.24 5.04
CA LEU A 290 -3.34 -19.09 5.46
C LEU A 290 -3.94 -18.32 4.27
N ALA A 291 -3.21 -18.19 3.16
CA ALA A 291 -3.69 -17.54 1.96
C ALA A 291 -4.89 -18.29 1.34
N ARG A 292 -4.80 -19.63 1.26
CA ARG A 292 -5.91 -20.47 0.78
C ARG A 292 -7.15 -20.40 1.70
N GLU A 293 -6.94 -20.37 3.03
CA GLU A 293 -8.05 -20.17 3.97
C GLU A 293 -8.72 -18.79 3.80
N LEU A 294 -7.93 -17.74 3.62
CA LEU A 294 -8.45 -16.39 3.38
C LEU A 294 -9.18 -16.27 2.05
N ASP A 295 -8.69 -16.93 1.02
CA ASP A 295 -9.33 -16.94 -0.28
C ASP A 295 -10.68 -17.65 -0.23
N GLY A 296 -10.74 -18.83 0.36
CA GLY A 296 -12.00 -19.56 0.57
C GLY A 296 -13.04 -18.81 1.41
N LEU A 297 -12.61 -17.87 2.26
CA LEU A 297 -13.50 -17.05 3.08
C LEU A 297 -13.96 -15.76 2.40
N GLN A 298 -13.17 -15.16 1.54
CA GLN A 298 -13.38 -13.79 1.07
C GLN A 298 -13.48 -13.63 -0.45
N GLY A 299 -12.75 -14.44 -1.25
CA GLY A 299 -12.70 -14.33 -2.71
C GLY A 299 -12.42 -12.89 -3.18
N THR A 300 -11.50 -12.20 -2.50
CA THR A 300 -11.20 -10.79 -2.78
C THR A 300 -9.94 -10.66 -3.63
N ILE A 301 -9.83 -9.56 -4.38
CA ILE A 301 -8.61 -9.19 -5.10
C ILE A 301 -7.34 -9.34 -4.23
N GLN A 302 -7.45 -8.94 -2.97
CA GLN A 302 -6.32 -9.04 -2.05
C GLN A 302 -5.99 -10.48 -1.65
N SER A 303 -7.01 -11.37 -1.52
CA SER A 303 -6.75 -12.80 -1.26
C SER A 303 -6.07 -13.48 -2.44
N TYR A 304 -6.47 -13.18 -3.68
CA TYR A 304 -5.81 -13.66 -4.89
C TYR A 304 -4.33 -13.23 -4.96
N ARG A 305 -4.04 -11.95 -4.70
CA ARG A 305 -2.66 -11.44 -4.67
C ARG A 305 -1.81 -12.10 -3.59
N ASN A 306 -2.38 -12.31 -2.41
CA ASN A 306 -1.67 -12.99 -1.32
C ASN A 306 -1.36 -14.44 -1.68
N LEU A 307 -2.33 -15.13 -2.29
CA LEU A 307 -2.17 -16.52 -2.71
C LEU A 307 -1.11 -16.64 -3.82
N SER A 308 -1.18 -15.79 -4.85
CA SER A 308 -0.18 -15.75 -5.94
C SER A 308 1.24 -15.55 -5.38
N ARG A 309 1.44 -14.55 -4.50
CA ARG A 309 2.75 -14.31 -3.89
C ARG A 309 3.25 -15.49 -3.05
N SER A 310 2.36 -16.15 -2.32
CA SER A 310 2.71 -17.32 -1.50
C SER A 310 3.13 -18.51 -2.37
N LEU A 311 2.46 -18.69 -3.51
CA LEU A 311 2.80 -19.70 -4.53
C LEU A 311 4.17 -19.42 -5.16
N ASP A 312 4.46 -18.15 -5.49
CA ASP A 312 5.76 -17.75 -6.01
C ASP A 312 6.89 -18.06 -5.02
N GLY A 313 6.68 -17.78 -3.72
CA GLY A 313 7.63 -18.13 -2.67
C GLY A 313 7.86 -19.64 -2.55
N ALA A 314 6.78 -20.41 -2.53
CA ALA A 314 6.86 -21.88 -2.50
C ALA A 314 7.57 -22.44 -3.74
N GLY A 315 7.29 -21.86 -4.92
CA GLY A 315 7.94 -22.23 -6.18
C GLY A 315 9.45 -21.99 -6.15
N ARG A 316 9.90 -20.83 -5.64
CA ARG A 316 11.35 -20.53 -5.51
C ARG A 316 12.06 -21.49 -4.55
N VAL A 317 11.44 -21.85 -3.43
CA VAL A 317 12.00 -22.85 -2.51
C VAL A 317 12.09 -24.23 -3.16
N ALA A 318 11.04 -24.69 -3.84
CA ALA A 318 11.02 -25.95 -4.56
C ALA A 318 12.12 -25.97 -5.64
N GLN A 319 12.26 -24.89 -6.41
CA GLN A 319 13.31 -24.71 -7.41
C GLN A 319 14.71 -24.79 -6.77
N ALA A 320 14.96 -24.10 -5.67
CA ALA A 320 16.26 -24.13 -4.98
C ALA A 320 16.62 -25.52 -4.44
N ARG A 321 15.62 -26.35 -4.15
CA ARG A 321 15.81 -27.76 -3.73
C ARG A 321 15.88 -28.75 -4.90
N GLY A 322 15.70 -28.27 -6.13
CA GLY A 322 15.70 -29.12 -7.33
C GLY A 322 14.40 -29.88 -7.54
N ASP A 323 13.33 -29.55 -6.81
CA ASP A 323 11.99 -30.10 -7.04
C ASP A 323 11.27 -29.28 -8.13
N TRP A 324 11.66 -29.52 -9.36
CA TRP A 324 11.20 -28.78 -10.53
C TRP A 324 9.70 -28.97 -10.80
N ASP A 325 9.16 -30.14 -10.49
CA ASP A 325 7.74 -30.43 -10.70
C ASP A 325 6.88 -29.63 -9.71
N ALA A 326 7.29 -29.56 -8.46
CA ALA A 326 6.61 -28.72 -7.45
C ALA A 326 6.75 -27.22 -7.76
N ALA A 327 7.93 -26.78 -8.22
CA ALA A 327 8.17 -25.40 -8.61
C ALA A 327 7.26 -24.97 -9.77
N GLU A 328 7.22 -25.76 -10.84
CA GLU A 328 6.38 -25.49 -12.01
C GLU A 328 4.89 -25.47 -11.63
N ALA A 329 4.43 -26.45 -10.85
CA ALA A 329 3.03 -26.49 -10.41
C ALA A 329 2.64 -25.22 -9.62
N ALA A 330 3.49 -24.76 -8.71
CA ALA A 330 3.27 -23.55 -7.94
C ALA A 330 3.24 -22.29 -8.83
N TYR A 331 4.18 -22.16 -9.76
CA TYR A 331 4.23 -21.01 -10.67
C TYR A 331 3.07 -21.00 -11.66
N GLN A 332 2.61 -22.15 -12.14
CA GLN A 332 1.44 -22.24 -13.03
C GLN A 332 0.14 -21.85 -12.29
N GLU A 333 -0.02 -22.27 -11.03
CA GLU A 333 -1.17 -21.83 -10.21
C GLU A 333 -1.10 -20.30 -9.96
N SER A 334 0.08 -19.75 -9.69
CA SER A 334 0.29 -18.30 -9.53
C SER A 334 -0.05 -17.54 -10.82
N LEU A 335 0.41 -18.01 -11.97
CA LEU A 335 0.13 -17.42 -13.27
C LEU A 335 -1.38 -17.43 -13.59
N ALA A 336 -2.09 -18.51 -13.28
CA ALA A 336 -3.53 -18.59 -13.47
C ALA A 336 -4.26 -17.49 -12.66
N LEU A 337 -3.88 -17.31 -11.39
CA LEU A 337 -4.42 -16.25 -10.53
C LEU A 337 -4.09 -14.84 -11.04
N ALA A 338 -2.86 -14.63 -11.54
CA ALA A 338 -2.44 -13.35 -12.08
C ALA A 338 -3.22 -12.99 -13.37
N ARG A 339 -3.50 -13.96 -14.23
CA ARG A 339 -4.35 -13.77 -15.42
C ARG A 339 -5.79 -13.42 -15.04
N GLU A 340 -6.36 -14.13 -14.07
CA GLU A 340 -7.71 -13.83 -13.56
C GLU A 340 -7.79 -12.41 -12.96
N LEU A 341 -6.76 -12.01 -12.21
CA LEU A 341 -6.66 -10.64 -11.68
C LEU A 341 -6.52 -9.59 -12.77
N GLU A 342 -5.76 -9.86 -13.81
CA GLU A 342 -5.60 -8.95 -14.94
C GLU A 342 -6.92 -8.78 -15.69
N GLU A 343 -7.61 -9.88 -15.98
CA GLU A 343 -8.93 -9.87 -16.65
C GLU A 343 -9.98 -9.11 -15.83
N MET A 344 -9.99 -9.28 -14.49
CA MET A 344 -10.93 -8.58 -13.61
C MET A 344 -10.65 -7.09 -13.49
N LEU A 345 -9.38 -6.68 -13.48
CA LEU A 345 -8.99 -5.32 -13.09
C LEU A 345 -8.49 -4.46 -14.25
N GLY A 346 -7.77 -5.04 -15.22
CA GLY A 346 -7.12 -4.33 -16.32
C GLY A 346 -6.17 -3.20 -15.86
N THR A 347 -5.69 -3.25 -14.60
CA THR A 347 -4.85 -2.18 -14.03
C THR A 347 -3.37 -2.39 -14.36
N PRO A 348 -2.57 -1.31 -14.45
CA PRO A 348 -1.13 -1.44 -14.63
C PRO A 348 -0.45 -2.37 -13.61
N ARG A 349 -0.92 -2.35 -12.37
CA ARG A 349 -0.42 -3.22 -11.31
C ARG A 349 -0.74 -4.70 -11.58
N ALA A 350 -1.98 -5.02 -12.00
CA ALA A 350 -2.35 -6.40 -12.30
C ALA A 350 -1.55 -6.93 -13.52
N ARG A 351 -1.33 -6.10 -14.53
CA ARG A 351 -0.47 -6.42 -15.67
C ARG A 351 0.98 -6.65 -15.26
N ARG A 352 1.51 -5.82 -14.35
CA ARG A 352 2.85 -6.02 -13.79
C ARG A 352 2.93 -7.33 -13.00
N ASP A 353 1.93 -7.62 -12.13
CA ASP A 353 1.87 -8.89 -11.38
C ASP A 353 1.85 -10.08 -12.36
N LEU A 354 1.09 -10.00 -13.46
CA LEU A 354 1.06 -11.02 -14.52
C LEU A 354 2.43 -11.20 -15.19
N SER A 355 3.13 -10.12 -15.54
CA SER A 355 4.46 -10.23 -16.18
C SER A 355 5.49 -10.91 -15.27
N VAL A 356 5.42 -10.68 -13.96
CA VAL A 356 6.28 -11.37 -12.97
C VAL A 356 5.98 -12.86 -12.90
N SER A 357 4.69 -13.25 -12.89
CA SER A 357 4.30 -14.67 -12.88
C SER A 357 4.71 -15.37 -14.17
N LEU A 358 4.65 -14.70 -15.32
CA LEU A 358 5.16 -15.20 -16.60
C LEU A 358 6.67 -15.45 -16.57
N ASP A 359 7.44 -14.53 -15.97
CA ASP A 359 8.88 -14.71 -15.81
C ASP A 359 9.20 -15.95 -14.94
N ASN A 360 8.50 -16.12 -13.81
CA ASN A 360 8.69 -17.29 -12.94
C ASN A 360 8.45 -18.60 -13.68
N VAL A 361 7.36 -18.68 -14.45
CA VAL A 361 7.07 -19.85 -15.31
C VAL A 361 8.14 -20.02 -16.38
N GLY A 362 8.55 -18.94 -17.06
CA GLY A 362 9.60 -18.97 -18.07
C GLY A 362 10.91 -19.54 -17.55
N TRP A 363 11.34 -19.11 -16.37
CA TRP A 363 12.55 -19.65 -15.71
C TRP A 363 12.42 -21.12 -15.34
N ALA A 364 11.28 -21.58 -14.83
CA ALA A 364 11.06 -22.99 -14.51
C ALA A 364 11.14 -23.86 -15.78
N LEU A 365 10.49 -23.42 -16.87
CA LEU A 365 10.50 -24.10 -18.16
C LEU A 365 11.91 -24.14 -18.79
N LEU A 366 12.63 -23.02 -18.75
CA LEU A 366 14.00 -22.94 -19.27
C LEU A 366 14.94 -23.91 -18.55
N THR A 367 14.82 -23.99 -17.22
CA THR A 367 15.64 -24.92 -16.42
C THR A 367 15.34 -26.39 -16.73
N ARG A 368 14.09 -26.70 -17.07
CA ARG A 368 13.70 -28.07 -17.54
C ARG A 368 14.09 -28.36 -18.98
N GLY A 369 14.59 -27.37 -19.70
CA GLY A 369 15.01 -27.49 -21.11
C GLY A 369 13.88 -27.27 -22.13
N ASP A 370 12.67 -26.85 -21.68
CA ASP A 370 11.60 -26.45 -22.60
C ASP A 370 11.80 -25.01 -23.05
N LYS A 371 12.78 -24.82 -23.91
CA LYS A 371 13.19 -23.49 -24.39
C LYS A 371 12.09 -22.78 -25.17
N ALA A 372 11.29 -23.52 -25.94
CA ALA A 372 10.23 -22.93 -26.76
C ALA A 372 9.08 -22.36 -25.89
N ALA A 373 8.67 -23.11 -24.88
CA ALA A 373 7.66 -22.65 -23.93
C ALA A 373 8.19 -21.50 -23.05
N ALA A 374 9.45 -21.56 -22.62
CA ALA A 374 10.10 -20.48 -21.89
C ALA A 374 10.15 -19.18 -22.70
N GLU A 375 10.56 -19.25 -23.97
CA GLU A 375 10.56 -18.10 -24.89
C GLU A 375 9.17 -17.48 -25.03
N SER A 376 8.14 -18.32 -25.17
CA SER A 376 6.75 -17.81 -25.25
C SER A 376 6.33 -17.05 -24.01
N ALA A 377 6.67 -17.56 -22.81
CA ALA A 377 6.34 -16.91 -21.54
C ALA A 377 7.09 -15.56 -21.38
N PHE A 378 8.39 -15.53 -21.66
CA PHE A 378 9.18 -14.30 -21.58
C PHE A 378 8.78 -13.28 -22.64
N ARG A 379 8.35 -13.72 -23.83
CA ARG A 379 7.84 -12.80 -24.87
C ARG A 379 6.54 -12.15 -24.44
N GLU A 380 5.59 -12.91 -23.89
CA GLU A 380 4.35 -12.34 -23.32
C GLU A 380 4.66 -11.35 -22.20
N SER A 381 5.59 -11.67 -21.29
CA SER A 381 6.06 -10.76 -20.24
C SER A 381 6.67 -9.47 -20.80
N LEU A 382 7.51 -9.57 -21.82
CA LEU A 382 8.13 -8.42 -22.49
C LEU A 382 7.07 -7.51 -23.16
N GLU A 383 6.09 -8.07 -23.86
CA GLU A 383 5.02 -7.31 -24.48
C GLU A 383 4.22 -6.50 -23.45
N ILE A 384 3.87 -7.12 -22.31
CA ILE A 384 3.19 -6.43 -21.21
C ILE A 384 4.04 -5.28 -20.65
N ARG A 385 5.35 -5.48 -20.48
CA ARG A 385 6.24 -4.45 -19.91
C ARG A 385 6.54 -3.32 -20.87
N LEU A 386 6.56 -3.59 -22.17
CA LEU A 386 6.63 -2.54 -23.21
C LEU A 386 5.39 -1.63 -23.14
N GLU A 387 4.17 -2.22 -23.08
CA GLU A 387 2.95 -1.45 -22.95
C GLU A 387 2.90 -0.66 -21.62
N LEU A 388 3.42 -1.24 -20.53
CA LEU A 388 3.47 -0.54 -19.24
C LEU A 388 4.48 0.62 -19.25
N GLU A 389 5.61 0.47 -19.91
CA GLU A 389 6.60 1.54 -20.05
C GLU A 389 6.03 2.70 -20.86
N GLU A 390 5.42 2.43 -22.03
CA GLU A 390 4.77 3.44 -22.85
C GLU A 390 3.63 4.19 -22.12
N MET A 391 2.91 3.47 -21.23
CA MET A 391 1.78 4.05 -20.52
C MET A 391 2.19 4.86 -19.28
N LEU A 392 3.25 4.46 -18.58
CA LEU A 392 3.61 5.00 -17.26
C LEU A 392 4.79 5.95 -17.32
N GLU A 393 5.72 5.78 -18.26
CA GLU A 393 6.97 6.57 -18.40
C GLU A 393 7.75 6.71 -17.08
N THR A 394 7.78 5.64 -16.25
CA THR A 394 8.41 5.67 -14.92
C THR A 394 9.75 4.94 -14.93
N PRO A 395 10.72 5.35 -14.08
CA PRO A 395 11.99 4.61 -13.92
C PRO A 395 11.79 3.14 -13.54
N GLU A 396 10.71 2.80 -12.82
CA GLU A 396 10.39 1.42 -12.47
C GLU A 396 9.92 0.61 -13.68
N ALA A 397 9.05 1.18 -14.52
CA ALA A 397 8.61 0.51 -15.74
C ALA A 397 9.79 0.26 -16.69
N LEU A 398 10.71 1.23 -16.79
CA LEU A 398 11.94 1.07 -17.55
C LEU A 398 12.85 -0.03 -16.95
N GLY A 399 12.95 -0.12 -15.63
CA GLY A 399 13.69 -1.18 -14.95
C GLY A 399 13.08 -2.56 -15.19
N ASP A 400 11.75 -2.67 -15.11
CA ASP A 400 11.01 -3.91 -15.40
C ASP A 400 11.21 -4.33 -16.87
N LEU A 401 11.19 -3.38 -17.81
CA LEU A 401 11.44 -3.64 -19.22
C LEU A 401 12.88 -4.15 -19.46
N SER A 402 13.87 -3.56 -18.80
CA SER A 402 15.27 -4.01 -18.89
C SER A 402 15.42 -5.45 -18.45
N LEU A 403 14.75 -5.85 -17.37
CA LEU A 403 14.74 -7.23 -16.89
C LEU A 403 14.10 -8.19 -17.91
N ALA A 404 13.00 -7.81 -18.55
CA ALA A 404 12.38 -8.65 -19.58
C ALA A 404 13.28 -8.86 -20.80
N LEU A 405 13.98 -7.81 -21.21
CA LEU A 405 14.97 -7.90 -22.31
C LEU A 405 16.13 -8.83 -21.95
N GLU A 406 16.60 -8.79 -20.69
CA GLU A 406 17.63 -9.68 -20.18
C GLU A 406 17.14 -11.15 -20.20
N ASN A 407 15.92 -11.40 -19.73
CA ASN A 407 15.32 -12.75 -19.76
C ASN A 407 15.24 -13.29 -21.19
N MET A 408 14.84 -12.48 -22.16
CA MET A 408 14.81 -12.88 -23.57
C MET A 408 16.23 -13.15 -24.12
N GLY A 409 17.23 -12.35 -23.70
CA GLY A 409 18.64 -12.60 -24.07
C GLY A 409 19.12 -13.97 -23.59
N GLN A 410 18.81 -14.35 -22.36
CA GLN A 410 19.23 -15.64 -21.80
C GLN A 410 18.60 -16.84 -22.50
N VAL A 411 17.35 -16.73 -22.96
CA VAL A 411 16.73 -17.78 -23.79
C VAL A 411 17.46 -17.92 -25.13
N SER A 412 17.79 -16.79 -25.77
CA SER A 412 18.50 -16.81 -27.04
C SER A 412 19.90 -17.43 -26.90
N GLU A 413 20.65 -17.07 -25.86
CA GLU A 413 21.94 -17.71 -25.57
C GLU A 413 21.79 -19.21 -25.33
N ALA A 414 20.78 -19.62 -24.56
CA ALA A 414 20.51 -21.04 -24.34
C ALA A 414 20.10 -21.79 -25.61
N GLN A 415 19.57 -21.13 -26.63
CA GLN A 415 19.27 -21.72 -27.93
C GLN A 415 20.53 -21.90 -28.78
N ASP A 416 21.44 -20.93 -28.80
CA ASP A 416 22.65 -20.90 -29.62
C ASP A 416 23.73 -21.86 -29.10
N GLU A 417 23.76 -22.24 -27.81
CA GLU A 417 24.75 -23.18 -27.24
C GLU A 417 24.61 -24.62 -27.76
N TRP A 418 23.58 -24.97 -28.54
CA TRP A 418 23.29 -26.35 -29.00
C TRP A 418 23.15 -26.49 -30.52
N ASP A 419 23.28 -25.41 -31.30
CA ASP A 419 23.43 -25.44 -32.76
C ASP A 419 24.93 -25.49 -33.16
#